data_845f6f47f2198328ce16363485e8f0b1
#
_entry.id   845f6f47f2198328ce16363485e8f0b1
#
_cell.length_a   1.000
_cell.length_b   1.000
_cell.length_c   1.000
_cell.angle_alpha   90.00
_cell.angle_beta   90.00
_cell.angle_gamma   90.00
#
_symmetry.space_group_name_H-M   'P 1'
#
loop_
_entity.id
_entity.type
_entity.pdbx_description
1 polymer ?
#
loop_
_entity_poly.entity_id
_entity_poly.type
_entity_poly.pdbx_seq_one_letter_code
_entity_poly.pdbx_strand_id
1 'polypeptide(L)'
;MSGPSTSPRLRIWSIAAALLLLTGAAGAQAPSVPLRLHGLIEAVEFFNLVTPSGMNGQLTIVHIVPKGTHVKKGDVIVEFDRQQPLREAIDKQAEWKQLEEDIRKKQAELKLQEAVDDTAIKTAENDLALARLETTKNDVLPRIEAEKNTLNLQAAEARLPSLRTSVALKRKAAAAELEILQVKRERAARVGARARQTADALLVRSPIDGLVVPRTLWKNGSMGEPEEGDNVWPGFAMLDVVSPGAMRVKVKVNQVDVHRLKVGMAARVTLDAYPGRSHPARLTQISPIATPGQYSAKLRTFAVIFALEAQHAEIAPDLSAAVDVVTEEGTRAAR
;
A
#
# COMPACT_ATOMS: atom_id res chain seq x y z
N MET A 1 30.95 -67.24 97.70
CA MET A 1 30.82 -66.10 98.60
C MET A 1 31.40 -64.93 97.89
N SER A 2 30.71 -63.93 97.77
CA SER A 2 31.10 -62.65 97.20
C SER A 2 30.44 -62.30 95.86
N GLY A 3 29.70 -61.28 95.96
CA GLY A 3 28.77 -60.77 94.95
C GLY A 3 29.36 -59.88 93.88
N PRO A 4 28.53 -59.49 92.94
CA PRO A 4 28.97 -58.83 91.71
C PRO A 4 28.78 -57.32 91.77
N SER A 5 29.69 -56.62 91.12
CA SER A 5 29.60 -55.19 90.84
C SER A 5 29.02 -54.94 89.44
N THR A 6 27.90 -54.27 89.36
CA THR A 6 27.24 -53.78 88.15
C THR A 6 27.88 -52.48 87.70
N SER A 7 28.30 -52.43 86.47
CA SER A 7 28.74 -51.18 85.80
C SER A 7 27.71 -50.67 84.81
N PRO A 8 27.34 -49.35 84.79
CA PRO A 8 26.37 -48.77 83.88
C PRO A 8 27.07 -48.20 82.65
N ARG A 9 27.19 -48.99 81.56
CA ARG A 9 27.77 -48.51 80.31
C ARG A 9 26.91 -48.77 79.00
N LEU A 10 25.60 -48.95 79.17
CA LEU A 10 24.77 -49.37 78.05
C LEU A 10 23.64 -48.36 77.66
N ARG A 11 23.80 -47.05 77.90
CA ARG A 11 22.74 -46.07 77.55
C ARG A 11 23.18 -44.90 76.64
N ILE A 12 24.37 -44.88 76.11
CA ILE A 12 24.87 -43.76 75.32
C ILE A 12 24.94 -44.08 73.76
N TRP A 13 24.78 -45.34 73.40
CA TRP A 13 24.87 -45.72 71.95
C TRP A 13 23.55 -45.74 71.17
N SER A 14 22.43 -45.62 71.80
CA SER A 14 21.11 -45.64 71.16
C SER A 14 20.64 -44.27 70.69
N ILE A 15 21.33 -43.18 71.04
CA ILE A 15 20.94 -41.79 70.49
C ILE A 15 21.78 -41.38 69.31
N ALA A 16 22.97 -41.97 69.06
CA ALA A 16 23.81 -41.65 67.89
C ALA A 16 23.37 -42.34 66.59
N ALA A 17 22.62 -43.44 66.67
CA ALA A 17 22.10 -44.17 65.49
C ALA A 17 20.82 -43.59 64.91
N ALA A 18 20.07 -42.75 65.64
CA ALA A 18 18.84 -42.10 65.16
C ALA A 18 19.08 -40.76 64.43
N LEU A 19 20.30 -40.18 64.52
CA LEU A 19 20.62 -38.88 63.89
C LEU A 19 21.32 -39.03 62.53
N LEU A 20 21.66 -40.25 62.11
CA LEU A 20 22.35 -40.48 60.78
C LEU A 20 21.44 -40.94 59.65
N LEU A 21 20.12 -40.99 59.83
CA LEU A 21 19.13 -41.38 58.83
C LEU A 21 18.30 -40.23 58.31
N LEU A 22 18.61 -38.97 58.65
CA LEU A 22 17.86 -37.77 58.13
C LEU A 22 18.61 -36.89 57.12
N THR A 23 19.74 -37.32 56.60
CA THR A 23 20.50 -36.54 55.60
C THR A 23 20.63 -37.25 54.27
N GLY A 24 19.56 -37.85 53.73
CA GLY A 24 19.61 -38.63 52.52
C GLY A 24 18.45 -38.39 51.51
N ALA A 25 17.68 -37.31 51.65
CA ALA A 25 16.71 -36.92 50.62
C ALA A 25 17.14 -35.64 49.90
N ALA A 26 18.37 -35.63 49.38
CA ALA A 26 18.67 -34.72 48.25
C ALA A 26 17.83 -35.21 47.07
N GLY A 27 16.67 -34.58 46.85
CA GLY A 27 15.80 -34.87 45.73
C GLY A 27 16.60 -34.79 44.43
N ALA A 28 16.87 -35.93 43.85
CA ALA A 28 17.31 -36.00 42.45
C ALA A 28 16.20 -35.37 41.63
N GLN A 29 16.36 -34.09 41.27
CA GLN A 29 15.55 -33.46 40.26
C GLN A 29 15.72 -34.29 39.00
N ALA A 30 14.65 -34.99 38.59
CA ALA A 30 14.60 -35.66 37.30
C ALA A 30 14.93 -34.61 36.25
N PRO A 31 15.85 -34.87 35.33
CA PRO A 31 16.20 -33.91 34.27
C PRO A 31 14.91 -33.60 33.49
N SER A 32 14.45 -32.36 33.54
CA SER A 32 13.37 -31.89 32.71
C SER A 32 13.81 -32.04 31.25
N VAL A 33 13.24 -32.99 30.54
CA VAL A 33 13.55 -33.17 29.11
C VAL A 33 13.00 -31.98 28.40
N PRO A 34 13.86 -31.10 27.84
CA PRO A 34 13.37 -29.95 27.11
C PRO A 34 12.59 -30.42 25.89
N LEU A 35 11.42 -29.82 25.64
CA LEU A 35 10.68 -30.06 24.43
C LEU A 35 11.42 -29.36 23.29
N ARG A 36 12.05 -30.16 22.39
CA ARG A 36 12.79 -29.63 21.25
C ARG A 36 11.88 -29.53 20.04
N LEU A 37 11.77 -28.33 19.51
CA LEU A 37 10.92 -27.99 18.39
C LEU A 37 11.80 -27.41 17.27
N HIS A 38 11.37 -27.60 16.01
CA HIS A 38 12.07 -27.04 14.85
C HIS A 38 11.17 -26.00 14.18
N GLY A 39 11.75 -24.87 13.81
CA GLY A 39 11.05 -23.75 13.19
C GLY A 39 11.93 -22.96 12.25
N LEU A 40 11.32 -21.95 11.64
CA LEU A 40 11.97 -21.00 10.75
C LEU A 40 11.96 -19.62 11.40
N ILE A 41 13.02 -18.86 11.17
CA ILE A 41 13.09 -17.47 11.57
C ILE A 41 12.29 -16.65 10.56
N GLU A 42 11.35 -15.87 11.07
CA GLU A 42 10.60 -14.88 10.31
C GLU A 42 10.84 -13.49 10.90
N ALA A 43 10.91 -12.47 10.05
CA ALA A 43 10.87 -11.10 10.53
C ALA A 43 9.49 -10.74 11.08
N VAL A 44 9.46 -9.90 12.10
CA VAL A 44 8.21 -9.38 12.66
C VAL A 44 7.62 -8.34 11.72
N GLU A 45 8.46 -7.46 11.18
CA GLU A 45 8.08 -6.44 10.22
C GLU A 45 8.64 -6.79 8.86
N PHE A 46 7.74 -7.00 7.91
CA PHE A 46 8.08 -7.19 6.51
C PHE A 46 7.01 -6.51 5.64
N PHE A 47 7.43 -6.03 4.51
CA PHE A 47 6.55 -5.46 3.51
C PHE A 47 6.54 -6.33 2.26
N ASN A 48 5.37 -6.86 1.92
CA ASN A 48 5.17 -7.58 0.66
C ASN A 48 5.06 -6.58 -0.48
N LEU A 49 6.03 -6.56 -1.37
CA LEU A 49 5.97 -5.79 -2.59
C LEU A 49 5.17 -6.57 -3.62
N VAL A 50 3.99 -6.04 -3.93
CA VAL A 50 3.08 -6.59 -4.92
C VAL A 50 3.21 -5.76 -6.20
N THR A 51 3.21 -6.42 -7.35
CA THR A 51 3.18 -5.73 -8.65
C THR A 51 1.95 -4.82 -8.73
N PRO A 52 2.08 -3.59 -9.27
CA PRO A 52 0.97 -2.64 -9.34
C PRO A 52 -0.25 -3.26 -10.01
N SER A 53 -1.41 -3.17 -9.32
CA SER A 53 -2.69 -3.68 -9.81
C SER A 53 -3.43 -2.63 -10.64
N GLY A 54 -4.40 -3.06 -11.44
CA GLY A 54 -5.23 -2.16 -12.26
C GLY A 54 -4.64 -1.79 -13.62
N MET A 55 -3.58 -2.46 -14.04
CA MET A 55 -2.99 -2.35 -15.37
C MET A 55 -3.43 -3.54 -16.23
N ASN A 56 -3.66 -3.31 -17.51
CA ASN A 56 -3.98 -4.34 -18.47
C ASN A 56 -2.69 -4.91 -19.06
N GLY A 57 -2.56 -6.24 -19.04
CA GLY A 57 -1.41 -6.95 -19.62
C GLY A 57 -0.28 -7.19 -18.61
N GLN A 58 0.82 -7.73 -19.13
CA GLN A 58 2.03 -8.02 -18.38
C GLN A 58 2.87 -6.75 -18.20
N LEU A 59 3.58 -6.68 -17.10
CA LEU A 59 4.53 -5.62 -16.79
C LEU A 59 5.96 -6.13 -17.00
N THR A 60 6.76 -5.42 -17.78
CA THR A 60 8.17 -5.74 -17.99
C THR A 60 9.02 -5.07 -16.92
N ILE A 61 9.87 -5.84 -16.26
CA ILE A 61 10.82 -5.34 -15.26
C ILE A 61 12.00 -4.69 -16.00
N VAL A 62 12.22 -3.40 -15.79
CA VAL A 62 13.38 -2.67 -16.35
C VAL A 62 14.56 -2.71 -15.41
N HIS A 63 14.30 -2.54 -14.10
CA HIS A 63 15.32 -2.58 -13.08
C HIS A 63 14.77 -3.22 -11.80
N ILE A 64 15.58 -4.03 -11.16
CA ILE A 64 15.28 -4.68 -9.88
C ILE A 64 16.51 -4.68 -8.98
N VAL A 65 16.33 -4.31 -7.73
CA VAL A 65 17.43 -4.34 -6.75
C VAL A 65 17.83 -5.79 -6.47
N PRO A 66 19.14 -6.12 -6.50
CA PRO A 66 19.61 -7.48 -6.24
C PRO A 66 19.21 -7.99 -4.86
N LYS A 67 19.00 -9.32 -4.76
CA LYS A 67 18.71 -9.98 -3.49
C LYS A 67 19.80 -9.73 -2.44
N GLY A 68 19.37 -9.59 -1.20
CA GLY A 68 20.31 -9.35 -0.09
C GLY A 68 20.81 -7.91 0.02
N THR A 69 20.31 -6.99 -0.81
CA THR A 69 20.66 -5.57 -0.71
C THR A 69 19.86 -4.89 0.38
N HIS A 70 20.53 -4.06 1.18
CA HIS A 70 19.87 -3.18 2.15
C HIS A 70 19.32 -1.94 1.45
N VAL A 71 18.03 -1.70 1.64
CA VAL A 71 17.32 -0.54 1.10
C VAL A 71 16.76 0.32 2.23
N LYS A 72 16.70 1.63 1.98
CA LYS A 72 16.08 2.60 2.88
C LYS A 72 14.66 2.92 2.43
N LYS A 73 13.87 3.42 3.36
CA LYS A 73 12.54 3.94 3.06
C LYS A 73 12.61 5.00 1.96
N GLY A 74 11.85 4.79 0.89
CA GLY A 74 11.80 5.68 -0.28
C GLY A 74 12.69 5.25 -1.44
N ASP A 75 13.64 4.33 -1.24
CA ASP A 75 14.48 3.81 -2.32
C ASP A 75 13.63 3.04 -3.35
N VAL A 76 13.98 3.18 -4.62
CA VAL A 76 13.33 2.43 -5.70
C VAL A 76 13.82 0.99 -5.66
N ILE A 77 12.91 0.04 -5.48
CA ILE A 77 13.23 -1.39 -5.45
C ILE A 77 13.01 -2.02 -6.81
N VAL A 78 11.92 -1.67 -7.48
CA VAL A 78 11.58 -2.20 -8.80
C VAL A 78 11.11 -1.05 -9.68
N GLU A 79 11.62 -1.01 -10.89
CA GLU A 79 11.15 -0.15 -11.97
C GLU A 79 10.61 -1.01 -13.10
N PHE A 80 9.34 -0.81 -13.43
CA PHE A 80 8.70 -1.40 -14.60
C PHE A 80 8.79 -0.46 -15.80
N ASP A 81 8.57 -0.97 -17.00
CA ASP A 81 8.53 -0.15 -18.20
C ASP A 81 7.38 0.86 -18.11
N ARG A 82 7.76 2.14 -18.02
CA ARG A 82 6.86 3.29 -17.90
C ARG A 82 6.91 4.23 -19.08
N GLN A 83 7.56 3.84 -20.19
CA GLN A 83 7.73 4.72 -21.35
C GLN A 83 6.40 5.13 -21.96
N GLN A 84 5.49 4.18 -22.12
CA GLN A 84 4.17 4.46 -22.70
C GLN A 84 3.35 5.45 -21.87
N PRO A 85 3.12 5.25 -20.56
CA PRO A 85 2.35 6.21 -19.77
C PRO A 85 3.07 7.57 -19.63
N LEU A 86 4.40 7.61 -19.62
CA LEU A 86 5.12 8.89 -19.65
C LEU A 86 4.92 9.66 -20.95
N ARG A 87 4.98 9.00 -22.09
CA ARG A 87 4.70 9.61 -23.40
C ARG A 87 3.26 10.14 -23.43
N GLU A 88 2.29 9.33 -23.02
CA GLU A 88 0.89 9.76 -22.96
C GLU A 88 0.71 10.99 -22.05
N ALA A 89 1.38 11.03 -20.90
CA ALA A 89 1.33 12.17 -19.98
C ALA A 89 1.89 13.45 -20.64
N ILE A 90 3.00 13.34 -21.38
CA ILE A 90 3.63 14.47 -22.09
C ILE A 90 2.71 14.95 -23.22
N ASP A 91 2.17 14.03 -24.03
CA ASP A 91 1.29 14.35 -25.14
C ASP A 91 0.01 15.04 -24.65
N LYS A 92 -0.60 14.53 -23.59
CA LYS A 92 -1.79 15.14 -23.00
C LYS A 92 -1.51 16.50 -22.33
N GLN A 93 -0.31 16.69 -21.81
CA GLN A 93 0.10 18.00 -21.31
C GLN A 93 0.29 19.01 -22.45
N ALA A 94 0.83 18.58 -23.58
CA ALA A 94 0.94 19.43 -24.77
C ALA A 94 -0.45 19.81 -25.31
N GLU A 95 -1.37 18.81 -25.42
CA GLU A 95 -2.76 19.03 -25.82
C GLU A 95 -3.47 20.00 -24.86
N TRP A 96 -3.29 19.86 -23.58
CA TRP A 96 -3.86 20.76 -22.58
C TRP A 96 -3.39 22.23 -22.79
N LYS A 97 -2.08 22.44 -23.01
CA LYS A 97 -1.53 23.77 -23.31
C LYS A 97 -2.09 24.35 -24.59
N GLN A 98 -2.18 23.55 -25.64
CA GLN A 98 -2.76 23.96 -26.90
C GLN A 98 -4.22 24.45 -26.73
N LEU A 99 -5.04 23.64 -26.05
CA LEU A 99 -6.43 23.98 -25.75
C LEU A 99 -6.55 25.23 -24.86
N GLU A 100 -5.63 25.48 -23.98
CA GLU A 100 -5.60 26.70 -23.16
C GLU A 100 -5.36 27.95 -24.03
N GLU A 101 -4.43 27.87 -24.97
CA GLU A 101 -4.20 28.96 -25.93
C GLU A 101 -5.39 29.14 -26.88
N ASP A 102 -6.03 28.07 -27.36
CA ASP A 102 -7.23 28.12 -28.17
C ASP A 102 -8.40 28.80 -27.43
N ILE A 103 -8.56 28.51 -26.14
CA ILE A 103 -9.54 29.17 -25.26
C ILE A 103 -9.24 30.67 -25.16
N ARG A 104 -7.99 31.07 -24.92
CA ARG A 104 -7.58 32.47 -24.80
C ARG A 104 -7.86 33.22 -26.13
N LYS A 105 -7.49 32.60 -27.26
CA LYS A 105 -7.77 33.14 -28.57
C LYS A 105 -9.26 33.35 -28.81
N LYS A 106 -10.07 32.30 -28.52
CA LYS A 106 -11.53 32.37 -28.69
C LYS A 106 -12.15 33.44 -27.77
N GLN A 107 -11.69 33.58 -26.56
CA GLN A 107 -12.15 34.64 -25.63
C GLN A 107 -11.84 36.04 -26.18
N ALA A 108 -10.67 36.24 -26.78
CA ALA A 108 -10.30 37.52 -27.39
C ALA A 108 -11.16 37.83 -28.64
N GLU A 109 -11.40 36.83 -29.50
CA GLU A 109 -12.29 36.93 -30.63
C GLU A 109 -13.72 37.29 -30.21
N LEU A 110 -14.23 36.65 -29.16
CA LEU A 110 -15.57 36.92 -28.61
C LEU A 110 -15.70 38.36 -28.13
N LYS A 111 -14.71 38.86 -27.37
CA LYS A 111 -14.71 40.25 -26.89
C LYS A 111 -14.74 41.27 -28.05
N LEU A 112 -13.99 41.00 -29.13
CA LEU A 112 -14.01 41.83 -30.33
C LEU A 112 -15.39 41.78 -30.99
N GLN A 113 -15.95 40.57 -31.15
CA GLN A 113 -17.28 40.40 -31.77
C GLN A 113 -18.39 41.07 -30.94
N GLU A 114 -18.33 40.99 -29.62
CA GLU A 114 -19.25 41.69 -28.73
C GLU A 114 -19.21 43.18 -28.91
N ALA A 115 -18.04 43.79 -29.04
CA ALA A 115 -17.91 45.23 -29.29
C ALA A 115 -18.47 45.63 -30.65
N VAL A 116 -18.30 44.80 -31.71
CA VAL A 116 -18.88 45.01 -33.01
C VAL A 116 -20.41 44.89 -32.99
N ASP A 117 -20.92 43.85 -32.35
CA ASP A 117 -22.37 43.60 -32.21
C ASP A 117 -23.05 44.71 -31.37
N ASP A 118 -22.43 45.19 -30.30
CA ASP A 118 -22.94 46.31 -29.49
C ASP A 118 -22.97 47.61 -30.30
N THR A 119 -21.95 47.85 -31.14
CA THR A 119 -21.94 49.02 -32.02
C THR A 119 -23.05 48.94 -33.07
N ALA A 120 -23.28 47.74 -33.68
CA ALA A 120 -24.35 47.51 -34.63
C ALA A 120 -25.75 47.72 -34.01
N ILE A 121 -25.94 47.27 -32.77
CA ILE A 121 -27.19 47.49 -32.01
C ILE A 121 -27.41 48.99 -31.76
N LYS A 122 -26.40 49.73 -31.29
CA LYS A 122 -26.47 51.19 -31.08
C LYS A 122 -26.80 51.94 -32.35
N THR A 123 -26.19 51.55 -33.50
CA THR A 123 -26.50 52.15 -34.81
C THR A 123 -27.94 51.92 -35.18
N ALA A 124 -28.48 50.69 -35.02
CA ALA A 124 -29.87 50.38 -35.30
C ALA A 124 -30.86 51.12 -34.36
N GLU A 125 -30.46 51.35 -33.08
CA GLU A 125 -31.24 52.16 -32.14
C GLU A 125 -31.30 53.63 -32.58
N ASN A 126 -30.17 54.20 -33.04
CA ASN A 126 -30.09 55.55 -33.56
C ASN A 126 -30.92 55.68 -34.87
N ASP A 127 -30.81 54.70 -35.81
CA ASP A 127 -31.61 54.67 -37.03
C ASP A 127 -33.12 54.68 -36.69
N LEU A 128 -33.52 53.89 -35.72
CA LEU A 128 -34.94 53.87 -35.24
C LEU A 128 -35.37 55.22 -34.66
N ALA A 129 -34.51 55.84 -33.84
CA ALA A 129 -34.81 57.14 -33.25
C ALA A 129 -34.91 58.25 -34.32
N LEU A 130 -34.02 58.24 -35.33
CA LEU A 130 -34.11 59.15 -36.50
C LEU A 130 -35.39 58.94 -37.30
N ALA A 131 -35.73 57.68 -37.63
CA ALA A 131 -36.93 57.36 -38.37
C ALA A 131 -38.20 57.82 -37.62
N ARG A 132 -38.23 57.71 -36.30
CA ARG A 132 -39.33 58.23 -35.43
C ARG A 132 -39.42 59.76 -35.50
N LEU A 133 -38.29 60.49 -35.48
CA LEU A 133 -38.23 61.92 -35.53
C LEU A 133 -38.69 62.38 -36.92
N GLU A 134 -38.35 61.71 -38.06
CA GLU A 134 -38.76 62.02 -39.38
C GLU A 134 -40.29 61.87 -39.58
N THR A 135 -40.89 60.84 -38.99
CA THR A 135 -42.37 60.67 -39.06
C THR A 135 -43.13 61.77 -38.28
N THR A 136 -42.56 62.48 -37.34
CA THR A 136 -43.21 63.63 -36.70
C THR A 136 -43.42 64.79 -37.58
N LYS A 137 -42.72 64.86 -38.77
CA LYS A 137 -42.82 65.89 -39.73
C LYS A 137 -43.85 65.57 -40.84
N ASN A 138 -44.48 64.43 -40.87
CA ASN A 138 -45.34 63.90 -41.90
C ASN A 138 -46.55 64.76 -42.14
N ASP A 139 -47.05 65.54 -41.14
CA ASP A 139 -48.19 66.40 -41.27
C ASP A 139 -47.97 67.62 -42.25
N VAL A 140 -46.74 67.98 -42.48
CA VAL A 140 -46.35 69.10 -43.34
C VAL A 140 -45.65 68.70 -44.67
N LEU A 141 -45.49 67.38 -44.91
CA LEU A 141 -44.78 66.82 -46.05
C LEU A 141 -45.78 66.36 -47.16
N PRO A 142 -45.31 66.30 -48.45
CA PRO A 142 -46.07 65.62 -49.49
C PRO A 142 -46.36 64.16 -49.15
N ARG A 143 -47.57 63.66 -49.55
CA ARG A 143 -48.06 62.35 -49.27
C ARG A 143 -47.07 61.21 -49.54
N ILE A 144 -46.28 61.27 -50.61
CA ILE A 144 -45.31 60.28 -51.01
C ILE A 144 -44.14 60.25 -50.01
N GLU A 145 -43.66 61.39 -49.47
CA GLU A 145 -42.57 61.49 -48.54
C GLU A 145 -43.02 61.03 -47.16
N ALA A 146 -44.26 61.36 -46.75
CA ALA A 146 -44.85 60.87 -45.50
C ALA A 146 -45.01 59.34 -45.49
N GLU A 147 -45.43 58.75 -46.61
CA GLU A 147 -45.56 57.31 -46.79
C GLU A 147 -44.16 56.58 -46.71
N LYS A 148 -43.16 57.21 -47.42
CA LYS A 148 -41.74 56.72 -47.30
C LYS A 148 -41.22 56.75 -45.90
N ASN A 149 -41.46 57.83 -45.15
CA ASN A 149 -41.02 57.89 -43.71
C ASN A 149 -41.70 56.83 -42.86
N THR A 150 -42.97 56.55 -43.08
CA THR A 150 -43.72 55.52 -42.40
C THR A 150 -43.17 54.14 -42.72
N LEU A 151 -42.85 53.83 -43.96
CA LEU A 151 -42.22 52.59 -44.36
C LEU A 151 -40.80 52.41 -43.76
N ASN A 152 -40.00 53.50 -43.71
CA ASN A 152 -38.69 53.54 -43.13
C ASN A 152 -38.77 53.25 -41.58
N LEU A 153 -39.77 53.81 -40.87
CA LEU A 153 -40.02 53.56 -39.49
C LEU A 153 -40.34 52.06 -39.24
N GLN A 154 -41.28 51.49 -40.00
CA GLN A 154 -41.66 50.09 -39.94
C GLN A 154 -40.43 49.17 -40.18
N ALA A 155 -39.60 49.53 -41.18
CA ALA A 155 -38.38 48.76 -41.44
C ALA A 155 -37.37 48.83 -40.28
N ALA A 156 -37.19 50.02 -39.67
CA ALA A 156 -36.29 50.19 -38.51
C ALA A 156 -36.84 49.48 -37.27
N GLU A 157 -38.17 49.53 -37.04
CA GLU A 157 -38.83 48.79 -35.96
C GLU A 157 -38.74 47.26 -36.11
N ALA A 158 -38.73 46.73 -37.30
CA ALA A 158 -38.51 45.31 -37.55
C ALA A 158 -37.05 44.88 -37.45
N ARG A 159 -36.11 45.77 -37.90
CA ARG A 159 -34.68 45.48 -37.94
C ARG A 159 -34.04 45.36 -36.56
N LEU A 160 -34.35 46.25 -35.61
CA LEU A 160 -33.74 46.24 -34.27
C LEU A 160 -34.01 44.97 -33.51
N PRO A 161 -35.24 44.43 -33.33
CA PRO A 161 -35.50 43.18 -32.63
C PRO A 161 -34.88 41.95 -33.33
N SER A 162 -34.91 41.94 -34.70
CA SER A 162 -34.26 40.88 -35.46
C SER A 162 -32.74 40.86 -35.21
N LEU A 163 -32.08 42.03 -35.22
CA LEU A 163 -30.64 42.14 -34.93
C LEU A 163 -30.33 41.67 -33.48
N ARG A 164 -31.12 42.13 -32.49
CA ARG A 164 -30.94 41.69 -31.08
C ARG A 164 -31.08 40.19 -30.94
N THR A 165 -32.07 39.58 -31.60
CA THR A 165 -32.28 38.13 -31.59
C THR A 165 -31.09 37.40 -32.22
N SER A 166 -30.61 37.88 -33.39
CA SER A 166 -29.45 37.30 -34.04
C SER A 166 -28.19 37.37 -33.19
N VAL A 167 -27.92 38.51 -32.55
CA VAL A 167 -26.77 38.69 -31.64
C VAL A 167 -26.89 37.75 -30.42
N ALA A 168 -28.09 37.61 -29.81
CA ALA A 168 -28.29 36.72 -28.71
C ALA A 168 -28.03 35.24 -29.05
N LEU A 169 -28.45 34.81 -30.25
CA LEU A 169 -28.19 33.46 -30.76
C LEU A 169 -26.69 33.24 -31.04
N LYS A 170 -26.00 34.21 -31.64
CA LYS A 170 -24.56 34.17 -31.87
C LYS A 170 -23.80 34.05 -30.54
N ARG A 171 -24.15 34.85 -29.51
CA ARG A 171 -23.53 34.79 -28.17
C ARG A 171 -23.74 33.41 -27.50
N LYS A 172 -24.92 32.84 -27.64
CA LYS A 172 -25.19 31.47 -27.12
C LYS A 172 -24.34 30.43 -27.84
N ALA A 173 -24.25 30.49 -29.16
CA ALA A 173 -23.42 29.55 -29.93
C ALA A 173 -21.95 29.66 -29.54
N ALA A 174 -21.44 30.88 -29.40
CA ALA A 174 -20.06 31.13 -29.00
C ALA A 174 -19.76 30.68 -27.58
N ALA A 175 -20.69 30.84 -26.63
CA ALA A 175 -20.57 30.32 -25.25
C ALA A 175 -20.50 28.78 -25.26
N ALA A 176 -21.34 28.13 -26.07
CA ALA A 176 -21.30 26.67 -26.21
C ALA A 176 -19.97 26.16 -26.82
N GLU A 177 -19.43 26.85 -27.80
CA GLU A 177 -18.10 26.52 -28.37
C GLU A 177 -16.99 26.66 -27.32
N LEU A 178 -17.03 27.72 -26.49
CA LEU A 178 -16.08 27.92 -25.42
C LEU A 178 -16.18 26.81 -24.37
N GLU A 179 -17.38 26.42 -23.99
CA GLU A 179 -17.63 25.32 -23.07
C GLU A 179 -17.07 24.00 -23.60
N ILE A 180 -17.26 23.69 -24.87
CA ILE A 180 -16.68 22.51 -25.52
C ILE A 180 -15.14 22.51 -25.40
N LEU A 181 -14.48 23.65 -25.66
CA LEU A 181 -13.04 23.77 -25.51
C LEU A 181 -12.60 23.57 -24.06
N GLN A 182 -13.33 24.12 -23.07
CA GLN A 182 -13.07 23.93 -21.67
C GLN A 182 -13.18 22.46 -21.24
N VAL A 183 -14.24 21.77 -21.67
CA VAL A 183 -14.43 20.33 -21.40
C VAL A 183 -13.31 19.49 -22.03
N LYS A 184 -12.87 19.82 -23.25
CA LYS A 184 -11.74 19.14 -23.88
C LYS A 184 -10.45 19.35 -23.08
N ARG A 185 -10.17 20.58 -22.65
CA ARG A 185 -9.00 20.91 -21.82
C ARG A 185 -9.00 20.13 -20.51
N GLU A 186 -10.15 20.09 -19.81
CA GLU A 186 -10.27 19.31 -18.57
C GLU A 186 -10.08 17.81 -18.79
N ARG A 187 -10.60 17.29 -19.91
CA ARG A 187 -10.38 15.90 -20.28
C ARG A 187 -8.89 15.62 -20.48
N ALA A 188 -8.18 16.45 -21.23
CA ALA A 188 -6.74 16.31 -21.45
C ALA A 188 -5.97 16.37 -20.13
N ALA A 189 -6.32 17.30 -19.22
CA ALA A 189 -5.73 17.40 -17.90
C ALA A 189 -5.91 16.12 -17.07
N ARG A 190 -7.14 15.58 -17.03
CA ARG A 190 -7.44 14.35 -16.26
C ARG A 190 -6.74 13.13 -16.82
N VAL A 191 -6.70 12.97 -18.14
CA VAL A 191 -6.01 11.85 -18.79
C VAL A 191 -4.51 11.95 -18.57
N GLY A 192 -3.92 13.14 -18.72
CA GLY A 192 -2.50 13.36 -18.46
C GLY A 192 -2.11 13.13 -17.01
N ALA A 193 -2.94 13.56 -16.04
CA ALA A 193 -2.72 13.30 -14.62
C ALA A 193 -2.77 11.80 -14.31
N ARG A 194 -3.75 11.08 -14.88
CA ARG A 194 -3.86 9.62 -14.72
C ARG A 194 -2.66 8.89 -15.32
N ALA A 195 -2.21 9.29 -16.49
CA ALA A 195 -1.04 8.71 -17.12
C ALA A 195 0.23 8.91 -16.27
N ARG A 196 0.42 10.09 -15.67
CA ARG A 196 1.51 10.35 -14.70
C ARG A 196 1.41 9.46 -13.48
N GLN A 197 0.24 9.39 -12.85
CA GLN A 197 0.01 8.54 -11.70
C GLN A 197 0.31 7.06 -12.02
N THR A 198 -0.06 6.59 -13.21
CA THR A 198 0.29 5.25 -13.69
C THR A 198 1.80 5.09 -13.83
N ALA A 199 2.49 6.07 -14.43
CA ALA A 199 3.94 6.04 -14.56
C ALA A 199 4.67 6.04 -13.21
N ASP A 200 4.16 6.79 -12.23
CA ASP A 200 4.71 6.84 -10.88
C ASP A 200 4.44 5.54 -10.11
N ALA A 201 3.30 4.90 -10.31
CA ALA A 201 2.97 3.61 -9.72
C ALA A 201 3.86 2.46 -10.24
N LEU A 202 4.44 2.61 -11.44
CA LEU A 202 5.40 1.67 -12.01
C LEU A 202 6.82 1.79 -11.40
N LEU A 203 7.06 2.81 -10.57
CA LEU A 203 8.24 2.93 -9.71
C LEU A 203 7.86 2.48 -8.29
N VAL A 204 8.15 1.24 -7.97
CA VAL A 204 7.84 0.70 -6.64
C VAL A 204 8.96 1.01 -5.67
N ARG A 205 8.60 1.70 -4.57
CA ARG A 205 9.54 2.15 -3.54
C ARG A 205 9.34 1.40 -2.25
N SER A 206 10.42 1.27 -1.47
CA SER A 206 10.33 0.70 -0.13
C SER A 206 9.60 1.63 0.84
N PRO A 207 8.60 1.15 1.58
CA PRO A 207 7.98 1.91 2.66
C PRO A 207 8.76 1.83 3.98
N ILE A 208 9.69 0.87 4.11
CA ILE A 208 10.49 0.60 5.32
C ILE A 208 11.95 0.42 4.98
N ASP A 209 12.82 0.56 5.97
CA ASP A 209 14.23 0.16 5.86
C ASP A 209 14.33 -1.36 6.01
N GLY A 210 15.10 -2.01 5.14
CA GLY A 210 15.19 -3.46 5.22
C GLY A 210 16.07 -4.12 4.17
N LEU A 211 16.03 -5.45 4.20
CA LEU A 211 16.73 -6.33 3.26
C LEU A 211 15.75 -6.83 2.20
N VAL A 212 16.16 -6.79 0.94
CA VAL A 212 15.33 -7.28 -0.19
C VAL A 212 15.47 -8.80 -0.30
N VAL A 213 14.33 -9.49 -0.23
CA VAL A 213 14.23 -10.95 -0.38
C VAL A 213 13.27 -11.26 -1.54
N PRO A 214 13.76 -11.86 -2.65
CA PRO A 214 12.91 -12.21 -3.78
C PRO A 214 11.97 -13.37 -3.41
N ARG A 215 10.77 -13.35 -3.99
CA ARG A 215 9.83 -14.47 -3.97
C ARG A 215 9.88 -15.21 -5.28
N THR A 216 9.68 -16.51 -5.21
CA THR A 216 9.47 -17.32 -6.41
C THR A 216 8.09 -17.03 -6.99
N LEU A 217 8.05 -16.66 -8.26
CA LEU A 217 6.83 -16.38 -9.00
C LEU A 217 6.82 -17.12 -10.34
N TRP A 218 5.64 -17.20 -10.96
CA TRP A 218 5.50 -17.77 -12.29
C TRP A 218 5.91 -16.74 -13.34
N LYS A 219 7.00 -17.01 -14.06
CA LYS A 219 7.55 -16.19 -15.12
C LYS A 219 7.88 -17.01 -16.36
N ASN A 220 7.57 -16.53 -17.53
CA ASN A 220 7.95 -17.16 -18.82
C ASN A 220 7.72 -18.69 -18.91
N GLY A 221 6.65 -19.19 -18.23
CA GLY A 221 6.30 -20.63 -18.25
C GLY A 221 6.99 -21.49 -17.19
N SER A 222 7.75 -20.91 -16.27
CA SER A 222 8.44 -21.61 -15.16
C SER A 222 8.36 -20.81 -13.86
N MET A 223 8.62 -21.50 -12.74
CA MET A 223 8.77 -20.85 -11.44
C MET A 223 10.22 -20.36 -11.27
N GLY A 224 10.41 -19.11 -10.90
CA GLY A 224 11.75 -18.52 -10.68
C GLY A 224 11.71 -17.23 -9.88
N GLU A 225 12.89 -16.74 -9.49
CA GLU A 225 13.07 -15.41 -8.91
C GLU A 225 12.89 -14.35 -10.01
N PRO A 226 12.32 -13.15 -9.71
CA PRO A 226 12.18 -12.09 -10.70
C PRO A 226 13.56 -11.53 -11.10
N GLU A 227 13.73 -11.30 -12.39
CA GLU A 227 14.95 -10.74 -12.99
C GLU A 227 14.62 -9.59 -13.94
N GLU A 228 15.62 -8.77 -14.26
CA GLU A 228 15.48 -7.71 -15.27
C GLU A 228 15.13 -8.31 -16.63
N GLY A 229 14.17 -7.71 -17.33
CA GLY A 229 13.63 -8.21 -18.59
C GLY A 229 12.46 -9.19 -18.47
N ASP A 230 12.15 -9.68 -17.27
CA ASP A 230 11.00 -10.57 -17.07
C ASP A 230 9.67 -9.86 -17.23
N ASN A 231 8.69 -10.62 -17.74
CA ASN A 231 7.29 -10.19 -17.80
C ASN A 231 6.50 -10.81 -16.66
N VAL A 232 5.91 -9.97 -15.84
CA VAL A 232 5.13 -10.36 -14.66
C VAL A 232 3.69 -9.90 -14.74
N TRP A 233 2.78 -10.65 -14.13
CA TRP A 233 1.38 -10.26 -14.07
C TRP A 233 1.12 -9.27 -12.93
N PRO A 234 0.19 -8.31 -13.11
CA PRO A 234 -0.23 -7.41 -12.04
C PRO A 234 -0.85 -8.16 -10.85
N GLY A 235 -0.61 -7.66 -9.63
CA GLY A 235 -1.24 -8.19 -8.41
C GLY A 235 -0.51 -9.36 -7.75
N PHE A 236 0.63 -9.81 -8.27
CA PHE A 236 1.43 -10.87 -7.64
C PHE A 236 2.53 -10.31 -6.73
N ALA A 237 2.75 -10.97 -5.59
CA ALA A 237 3.85 -10.65 -4.70
C ALA A 237 5.17 -11.07 -5.33
N MET A 238 6.10 -10.13 -5.46
CA MET A 238 7.38 -10.28 -6.15
C MET A 238 8.57 -10.36 -5.21
N LEU A 239 8.58 -9.48 -4.23
CA LEU A 239 9.67 -9.28 -3.29
C LEU A 239 9.09 -9.04 -1.91
N ASP A 240 9.87 -9.37 -0.89
CA ASP A 240 9.66 -8.93 0.47
C ASP A 240 10.78 -7.98 0.87
N VAL A 241 10.43 -6.89 1.52
CA VAL A 241 11.40 -6.07 2.25
C VAL A 241 11.26 -6.40 3.71
N VAL A 242 12.32 -6.96 4.27
CA VAL A 242 12.36 -7.49 5.62
C VAL A 242 13.14 -6.55 6.51
N SER A 243 12.49 -6.01 7.54
CA SER A 243 13.18 -5.17 8.52
C SER A 243 14.12 -6.04 9.38
N PRO A 244 15.40 -5.67 9.52
CA PRO A 244 16.36 -6.43 10.34
C PRO A 244 16.10 -6.26 11.85
N GLY A 245 15.10 -5.46 12.25
CA GLY A 245 14.92 -5.04 13.64
C GLY A 245 14.44 -6.15 14.57
N ALA A 246 13.30 -6.73 14.32
CA ALA A 246 12.70 -7.73 15.22
C ALA A 246 12.51 -9.06 14.48
N MET A 247 13.07 -10.13 15.04
CA MET A 247 12.92 -11.48 14.51
C MET A 247 12.12 -12.36 15.46
N ARG A 248 11.38 -13.29 14.88
CA ARG A 248 10.60 -14.31 15.60
C ARG A 248 10.85 -15.68 15.01
N VAL A 249 10.72 -16.70 15.83
CA VAL A 249 10.76 -18.09 15.35
C VAL A 249 9.34 -18.63 15.27
N LYS A 250 8.95 -19.06 14.08
CA LYS A 250 7.68 -19.72 13.86
C LYS A 250 7.88 -21.22 13.78
N VAL A 251 7.23 -21.90 14.70
CA VAL A 251 7.33 -23.34 14.88
C VAL A 251 5.98 -23.97 14.56
N LYS A 252 5.96 -25.09 13.86
CA LYS A 252 4.76 -25.94 13.70
C LYS A 252 4.80 -27.05 14.74
N VAL A 253 3.95 -26.95 15.73
CA VAL A 253 3.88 -27.91 16.86
C VAL A 253 2.74 -28.87 16.65
N ASN A 254 2.98 -30.16 16.90
CA ASN A 254 1.95 -31.19 16.82
C ASN A 254 0.88 -31.00 17.90
N GLN A 255 -0.34 -31.42 17.60
CA GLN A 255 -1.46 -31.41 18.54
C GLN A 255 -1.14 -32.11 19.85
N VAL A 256 -0.29 -33.14 19.87
CA VAL A 256 0.10 -33.89 21.08
C VAL A 256 0.93 -33.03 22.02
N ASP A 257 1.75 -32.10 21.50
CA ASP A 257 2.70 -31.32 22.28
C ASP A 257 2.20 -29.91 22.62
N VAL A 258 1.21 -29.40 21.86
CA VAL A 258 0.75 -28.00 22.03
C VAL A 258 0.16 -27.72 23.43
N HIS A 259 -0.46 -28.74 24.08
CA HIS A 259 -1.05 -28.57 25.40
C HIS A 259 0.00 -28.34 26.51
N ARG A 260 1.27 -28.69 26.25
CA ARG A 260 2.41 -28.48 27.15
C ARG A 260 2.95 -27.05 27.05
N LEU A 261 2.52 -26.27 26.06
CA LEU A 261 3.00 -24.91 25.82
C LEU A 261 2.02 -23.89 26.38
N LYS A 262 2.56 -22.88 27.06
CA LYS A 262 1.80 -21.72 27.54
C LYS A 262 2.48 -20.44 27.14
N VAL A 263 1.68 -19.44 26.75
CA VAL A 263 2.19 -18.10 26.44
C VAL A 263 2.95 -17.55 27.64
N GLY A 264 4.13 -16.96 27.38
CA GLY A 264 5.04 -16.45 28.40
C GLY A 264 6.18 -17.41 28.77
N MET A 265 6.16 -18.67 28.35
CA MET A 265 7.26 -19.62 28.61
C MET A 265 8.56 -19.14 27.98
N ALA A 266 9.65 -19.28 28.72
CA ALA A 266 11.00 -19.04 28.22
C ALA A 266 11.46 -20.20 27.36
N ALA A 267 12.17 -19.91 26.31
CA ALA A 267 12.77 -20.88 25.41
C ALA A 267 14.18 -20.45 25.03
N ARG A 268 14.95 -21.40 24.57
CA ARG A 268 16.28 -21.18 24.04
C ARG A 268 16.28 -21.56 22.57
N VAL A 269 16.65 -20.61 21.73
CA VAL A 269 16.73 -20.79 20.27
C VAL A 269 18.16 -20.98 19.86
N THR A 270 18.44 -22.05 19.14
CA THR A 270 19.75 -22.34 18.54
C THR A 270 19.58 -22.39 17.04
N LEU A 271 20.39 -21.61 16.32
CA LEU A 271 20.37 -21.60 14.85
C LEU A 271 21.13 -22.82 14.32
N ASP A 272 20.56 -23.51 13.33
CA ASP A 272 21.22 -24.66 12.72
C ASP A 272 22.53 -24.25 12.00
N ALA A 273 22.57 -23.00 11.50
CA ALA A 273 23.78 -22.42 10.90
C ALA A 273 24.87 -22.08 11.94
N TYR A 274 24.51 -21.87 13.23
CA TYR A 274 25.43 -21.49 14.30
C TYR A 274 25.16 -22.29 15.58
N PRO A 275 25.48 -23.60 15.61
CA PRO A 275 25.08 -24.50 16.70
C PRO A 275 25.72 -24.20 18.07
N GLY A 276 26.77 -23.38 18.09
CA GLY A 276 27.45 -22.97 19.32
C GLY A 276 26.83 -21.77 20.05
N ARG A 277 25.82 -21.12 19.48
CA ARG A 277 25.20 -19.91 20.02
C ARG A 277 23.73 -20.13 20.29
N SER A 278 23.29 -19.79 21.48
CA SER A 278 21.87 -19.85 21.86
C SER A 278 21.34 -18.46 22.17
N HIS A 279 20.15 -18.17 21.68
CA HIS A 279 19.47 -16.90 21.87
C HIS A 279 18.26 -17.08 22.78
N PRO A 280 18.08 -16.23 23.79
CA PRO A 280 16.89 -16.27 24.63
C PRO A 280 15.67 -15.84 23.79
N ALA A 281 14.58 -16.57 23.99
CA ALA A 281 13.31 -16.31 23.33
C ALA A 281 12.16 -16.55 24.30
N ARG A 282 11.02 -15.95 24.01
CA ARG A 282 9.80 -16.09 24.78
C ARG A 282 8.63 -16.46 23.90
N LEU A 283 7.82 -17.42 24.34
CA LEU A 283 6.59 -17.79 23.67
C LEU A 283 5.58 -16.65 23.75
N THR A 284 5.24 -16.04 22.63
CA THR A 284 4.33 -14.89 22.55
C THR A 284 2.94 -15.28 22.10
N GLN A 285 2.84 -16.26 21.19
CA GLN A 285 1.55 -16.61 20.60
C GLN A 285 1.46 -18.09 20.25
N ILE A 286 0.29 -18.69 20.50
CA ILE A 286 -0.12 -20.00 20.00
C ILE A 286 -1.33 -19.77 19.10
N SER A 287 -1.29 -20.24 17.85
CA SER A 287 -2.44 -20.13 16.95
C SER A 287 -3.62 -20.94 17.50
N PRO A 288 -4.82 -20.36 17.56
CA PRO A 288 -6.01 -21.12 18.00
C PRO A 288 -6.51 -22.09 16.93
N ILE A 289 -6.02 -21.97 15.68
CA ILE A 289 -6.47 -22.77 14.53
C ILE A 289 -5.38 -23.77 14.16
N ALA A 290 -5.77 -25.03 14.11
CA ALA A 290 -4.90 -26.11 13.62
C ALA A 290 -4.89 -26.18 12.09
N THR A 291 -3.70 -26.33 11.53
CA THR A 291 -3.51 -26.56 10.09
C THR A 291 -3.13 -28.02 9.81
N PRO A 292 -3.41 -28.54 8.62
CA PRO A 292 -2.92 -29.88 8.24
C PRO A 292 -1.39 -29.95 8.30
N GLY A 293 -0.87 -31.06 8.80
CA GLY A 293 0.57 -31.29 8.82
C GLY A 293 1.14 -31.48 7.43
N GLN A 294 2.43 -31.20 7.28
CA GLN A 294 3.13 -31.25 5.98
C GLN A 294 3.14 -32.65 5.34
N TYR A 295 3.21 -33.71 6.13
CA TYR A 295 3.31 -35.10 5.65
C TYR A 295 2.00 -35.87 5.71
N SER A 296 0.99 -35.39 6.45
CA SER A 296 -0.32 -36.02 6.54
C SER A 296 -1.40 -35.02 6.93
N ALA A 297 -2.49 -35.03 6.19
CA ALA A 297 -3.66 -34.21 6.50
C ALA A 297 -4.37 -34.64 7.80
N LYS A 298 -4.13 -35.87 8.30
CA LYS A 298 -4.67 -36.36 9.57
C LYS A 298 -3.95 -35.82 10.78
N LEU A 299 -2.66 -35.45 10.64
CA LEU A 299 -1.89 -34.81 11.69
C LEU A 299 -2.22 -33.33 11.72
N ARG A 300 -2.63 -32.82 12.87
CA ARG A 300 -2.90 -31.39 13.05
C ARG A 300 -1.73 -30.72 13.72
N THR A 301 -1.32 -29.58 13.17
CA THR A 301 -0.23 -28.76 13.71
C THR A 301 -0.73 -27.36 14.03
N PHE A 302 -0.20 -26.79 15.09
CA PHE A 302 -0.47 -25.43 15.51
C PHE A 302 0.77 -24.56 15.26
N ALA A 303 0.57 -23.37 14.73
CA ALA A 303 1.65 -22.40 14.60
C ALA A 303 1.90 -21.75 15.97
N VAL A 304 3.14 -21.81 16.41
CA VAL A 304 3.60 -21.25 17.69
C VAL A 304 4.71 -20.25 17.37
N ILE A 305 4.63 -19.06 17.99
CA ILE A 305 5.54 -17.96 17.74
C ILE A 305 6.35 -17.65 18.99
N PHE A 306 7.67 -17.67 18.83
CA PHE A 306 8.63 -17.26 19.84
C PHE A 306 9.29 -15.95 19.42
N ALA A 307 9.17 -14.90 20.23
CA ALA A 307 9.91 -13.66 20.01
C ALA A 307 11.34 -13.81 20.53
N LEU A 308 12.31 -13.41 19.73
CA LEU A 308 13.72 -13.34 20.12
C LEU A 308 13.95 -12.06 20.94
N GLU A 309 14.59 -12.17 22.09
CA GLU A 309 14.83 -11.03 22.99
C GLU A 309 16.07 -10.21 22.57
N ALA A 310 16.96 -10.79 21.79
CA ALA A 310 18.19 -10.15 21.32
C ALA A 310 18.25 -10.08 19.80
N GLN A 311 18.67 -8.92 19.30
CA GLN A 311 18.96 -8.69 17.88
C GLN A 311 20.44 -8.91 17.64
N HIS A 312 20.80 -9.89 16.84
CA HIS A 312 22.17 -10.14 16.41
C HIS A 312 22.22 -10.13 14.89
N ALA A 313 23.27 -9.55 14.33
CA ALA A 313 23.46 -9.47 12.88
C ALA A 313 23.49 -10.83 12.16
N GLU A 314 23.66 -11.91 12.90
CA GLU A 314 23.69 -13.29 12.38
C GLU A 314 22.29 -13.90 12.20
N ILE A 315 21.24 -13.25 12.72
CA ILE A 315 19.87 -13.73 12.63
C ILE A 315 19.26 -13.20 11.33
N ALA A 316 19.30 -14.02 10.30
CA ALA A 316 18.65 -13.71 9.02
C ALA A 316 17.29 -14.43 8.89
N PRO A 317 16.33 -13.88 8.14
CA PRO A 317 15.09 -14.58 7.85
C PRO A 317 15.34 -15.87 7.07
N ASP A 318 14.41 -16.82 7.16
CA ASP A 318 14.43 -18.16 6.55
C ASP A 318 15.51 -19.12 7.09
N LEU A 319 16.28 -18.75 8.12
CA LEU A 319 17.17 -19.69 8.78
C LEU A 319 16.36 -20.69 9.61
N SER A 320 16.78 -21.97 9.56
CA SER A 320 16.27 -23.01 10.43
C SER A 320 16.80 -22.85 11.84
N ALA A 321 15.93 -23.06 12.81
CA ALA A 321 16.26 -22.94 14.23
C ALA A 321 15.62 -24.07 15.05
N ALA A 322 16.38 -24.59 16.02
CA ALA A 322 15.88 -25.45 17.06
C ALA A 322 15.46 -24.60 18.28
N VAL A 323 14.29 -24.86 18.81
CA VAL A 323 13.73 -24.18 19.99
C VAL A 323 13.59 -25.19 21.12
N ASP A 324 14.36 -25.02 22.17
CA ASP A 324 14.31 -25.83 23.36
C ASP A 324 13.46 -25.11 24.43
N VAL A 325 12.26 -25.63 24.71
CA VAL A 325 11.32 -25.08 25.70
C VAL A 325 11.43 -25.86 26.99
N VAL A 326 11.63 -25.16 28.09
CA VAL A 326 11.62 -25.78 29.44
C VAL A 326 10.17 -25.91 29.88
N THR A 327 9.64 -27.14 29.87
CA THR A 327 8.26 -27.43 30.29
C THR A 327 8.18 -27.69 31.79
N GLU A 328 7.15 -27.15 32.47
CA GLU A 328 6.95 -27.25 33.95
C GLU A 328 6.61 -28.66 34.45
N GLU A 329 6.46 -29.66 33.59
CA GLU A 329 6.15 -31.04 34.02
C GLU A 329 7.27 -31.68 34.88
N GLY A 330 8.52 -31.19 34.79
CA GLY A 330 9.58 -31.59 35.66
C GLY A 330 9.45 -31.11 37.12
N THR A 331 8.60 -30.12 37.40
CA THR A 331 8.44 -29.54 38.75
C THR A 331 7.29 -30.18 39.53
N ARG A 332 6.36 -30.90 38.88
CA ARG A 332 5.23 -31.58 39.57
C ARG A 332 5.47 -33.01 40.01
N ALA A 333 6.50 -33.66 39.46
CA ALA A 333 6.90 -35.01 39.89
C ALA A 333 7.80 -35.01 41.15
N ALA A 334 8.14 -33.84 41.69
CA ALA A 334 8.99 -33.65 42.87
C ALA A 334 8.23 -33.01 44.05
N ARG A 335 6.87 -33.10 44.07
CA ARG A 335 6.06 -32.77 45.27
C ARG A 335 5.27 -33.94 45.77
#